data_26ac71c7a3ef6d47fbdcbe6ff80cf63b
#
_entry.id   26ac71c7a3ef6d47fbdcbe6ff80cf63b
#
_cell.length_a   1.000
_cell.length_b   1.000
_cell.length_c   1.000
_cell.angle_alpha   90.00
_cell.angle_beta   90.00
_cell.angle_gamma   90.00
#
_symmetry.space_group_name_H-M   'P 1'
#
loop_
_entity.id
_entity.type
_entity.pdbx_description
1 polymer ?
#
loop_
_entity_poly.entity_id
_entity_poly.type
_entity_poly.pdbx_seq_one_letter_code
_entity_poly.pdbx_strand_id
1 'polypeptide(L)'
;DSFIVLSKPAIGVSTAEVYRGIDNEGIPRHPDNNAVISAIFENNYKVLAEKMVNVLENFALKRYPIIVYTKNIMSDLCQSAGISNCVMMSGSGPTVFCLCEELSKAQQICEVMKSRNPESFVAKTTGQDRHRDVTREGKHVEF
;
A
#
# COMPACT_ATOMS: atom_id res chain seq x y z
N ASP A 1 -8.88 6.65 12.33
CA ASP A 1 -7.70 5.79 12.29
C ASP A 1 -7.92 4.65 11.31
N SER A 2 -6.87 4.28 10.61
CA SER A 2 -6.87 3.15 9.69
C SER A 2 -5.78 2.18 10.06
N PHE A 3 -5.91 0.95 9.60
CA PHE A 3 -4.91 -0.09 9.79
C PHE A 3 -4.35 -0.50 8.44
N ILE A 4 -3.07 -0.81 8.41
CA ILE A 4 -2.38 -1.20 7.20
C ILE A 4 -1.83 -2.60 7.39
N VAL A 5 -2.16 -3.50 6.46
CA VAL A 5 -1.51 -4.80 6.39
C VAL A 5 -0.37 -4.68 5.40
N LEU A 6 0.84 -5.02 5.83
CA LEU A 6 2.02 -5.02 4.97
C LEU A 6 2.50 -6.46 4.82
N SER A 7 2.84 -6.83 3.59
CA SER A 7 3.36 -8.16 3.30
C SER A 7 4.50 -8.06 2.29
N LYS A 8 5.67 -8.58 2.66
CA LYS A 8 6.85 -8.51 1.82
C LYS A 8 7.24 -9.91 1.34
N PRO A 9 7.14 -10.17 0.03
CA PRO A 9 7.68 -11.42 -0.51
C PRO A 9 9.20 -11.46 -0.34
N ALA A 10 9.75 -12.68 -0.23
CA ALA A 10 11.17 -12.89 0.06
C ALA A 10 12.04 -12.73 -1.19
N ILE A 11 11.99 -11.55 -1.79
CA ILE A 11 12.85 -11.19 -2.93
C ILE A 11 13.41 -9.79 -2.74
N GLY A 12 14.53 -9.51 -3.39
CA GLY A 12 15.07 -8.17 -3.50
C GLY A 12 14.63 -7.54 -4.81
N VAL A 13 14.36 -6.23 -4.77
CA VAL A 13 13.99 -5.45 -5.95
C VAL A 13 14.99 -4.32 -6.11
N SER A 14 15.52 -4.18 -7.33
CA SER A 14 16.39 -3.04 -7.64
C SER A 14 15.54 -1.81 -7.91
N THR A 15 15.58 -0.85 -7.01
CA THR A 15 14.87 0.42 -7.16
C THR A 15 15.31 1.14 -8.44
N ALA A 16 16.62 1.14 -8.73
CA ALA A 16 17.15 1.76 -9.93
C ALA A 16 16.59 1.13 -11.21
N GLU A 17 16.47 -0.20 -11.23
CA GLU A 17 15.90 -0.91 -12.38
C GLU A 17 14.45 -0.54 -12.61
N VAL A 18 13.66 -0.44 -11.52
CA VAL A 18 12.25 -0.09 -11.62
C VAL A 18 12.09 1.33 -12.17
N TYR A 19 12.86 2.28 -11.67
CA TYR A 19 12.79 3.66 -12.18
C TYR A 19 13.20 3.76 -13.64
N ARG A 20 14.27 3.05 -14.04
CA ARG A 20 14.68 3.02 -15.45
C ARG A 20 13.59 2.41 -16.34
N GLY A 21 12.94 1.37 -15.86
CA GLY A 21 11.85 0.73 -16.60
C GLY A 21 10.70 1.69 -16.86
N ILE A 22 10.33 2.48 -15.87
CA ILE A 22 9.27 3.48 -16.01
C ILE A 22 9.68 4.59 -16.98
N ASP A 23 10.93 5.06 -16.88
CA ASP A 23 11.44 6.08 -17.80
C ASP A 23 11.37 5.61 -19.25
N ASN A 24 11.64 4.33 -19.50
CA ASN A 24 11.63 3.77 -20.85
C ASN A 24 10.22 3.48 -21.38
N GLU A 25 9.33 3.02 -20.52
CA GLU A 25 7.97 2.60 -20.92
C GLU A 25 6.93 3.71 -20.85
N GLY A 26 7.22 4.76 -20.09
CA GLY A 26 6.28 5.84 -19.84
C GLY A 26 5.26 5.49 -18.77
N ILE A 27 4.33 6.41 -18.55
CA ILE A 27 3.31 6.30 -17.50
C ILE A 27 1.92 6.33 -18.15
N PRO A 28 1.24 5.17 -18.27
CA PRO A 28 -0.07 5.13 -18.92
C PRO A 28 -1.19 5.75 -18.10
N ARG A 29 -1.00 5.85 -16.77
CA ARG A 29 -2.01 6.42 -15.89
C ARG A 29 -1.35 7.28 -14.83
N HIS A 30 -1.74 8.55 -14.76
CA HIS A 30 -1.27 9.46 -13.73
C HIS A 30 -2.21 9.45 -12.53
N PRO A 31 -1.69 9.58 -11.30
CA PRO A 31 -2.54 9.65 -10.13
C PRO A 31 -3.32 10.96 -10.07
N ASP A 32 -4.56 10.87 -9.59
CA ASP A 32 -5.37 12.04 -9.27
C ASP A 32 -5.18 12.33 -7.77
N ASN A 33 -4.16 13.11 -7.46
CA ASN A 33 -3.79 13.38 -6.07
C ASN A 33 -4.90 14.05 -5.27
N ASN A 34 -5.66 14.95 -5.90
CA ASN A 34 -6.74 15.64 -5.21
C ASN A 34 -7.86 14.70 -4.82
N ALA A 35 -8.22 13.76 -5.70
CA ALA A 35 -9.23 12.75 -5.42
C ALA A 35 -8.78 11.82 -4.29
N VAL A 36 -7.51 11.43 -4.29
CA VAL A 36 -6.95 10.57 -3.24
C VAL A 36 -6.98 11.29 -1.88
N ILE A 37 -6.54 12.54 -1.85
CA ILE A 37 -6.52 13.34 -0.61
C ILE A 37 -7.94 13.50 -0.06
N SER A 38 -8.90 13.84 -0.91
CA SER A 38 -10.29 13.96 -0.50
C SER A 38 -10.85 12.66 0.06
N ALA A 39 -10.55 11.55 -0.60
CA ALA A 39 -11.01 10.24 -0.13
C ALA A 39 -10.44 9.89 1.23
N ILE A 40 -9.17 10.23 1.49
CA ILE A 40 -8.54 10.02 2.78
C ILE A 40 -9.25 10.83 3.88
N PHE A 41 -9.48 12.12 3.64
CA PHE A 41 -10.14 12.98 4.61
C PHE A 41 -11.58 12.56 4.90
N GLU A 42 -12.27 12.03 3.90
CA GLU A 42 -13.66 11.59 4.03
C GLU A 42 -13.78 10.15 4.52
N ASN A 43 -12.67 9.44 4.70
CA ASN A 43 -12.64 8.00 5.00
C ASN A 43 -13.42 7.21 3.96
N ASN A 44 -13.34 7.64 2.70
CA ASN A 44 -14.05 6.99 1.60
C ASN A 44 -13.16 5.94 0.95
N TYR A 45 -13.17 4.74 1.53
CA TYR A 45 -12.32 3.64 1.07
C TYR A 45 -12.66 3.16 -0.33
N LYS A 46 -13.92 3.26 -0.72
CA LYS A 46 -14.34 2.86 -2.07
C LYS A 46 -13.69 3.75 -3.14
N VAL A 47 -13.77 5.08 -2.95
CA VAL A 47 -13.15 6.02 -3.89
C VAL A 47 -11.64 5.90 -3.82
N LEU A 48 -11.09 5.72 -2.62
CA LEU A 48 -9.65 5.54 -2.46
C LEU A 48 -9.16 4.34 -3.24
N ALA A 49 -9.87 3.21 -3.17
CA ALA A 49 -9.50 2.00 -3.92
C ALA A 49 -9.47 2.26 -5.43
N GLU A 50 -10.40 3.07 -5.93
CA GLU A 50 -10.47 3.40 -7.36
C GLU A 50 -9.36 4.34 -7.80
N LYS A 51 -8.89 5.22 -6.92
CA LYS A 51 -7.96 6.29 -7.26
C LYS A 51 -6.51 6.03 -6.87
N MET A 52 -6.25 5.02 -6.03
CA MET A 52 -4.89 4.67 -5.66
C MET A 52 -4.09 4.21 -6.87
N VAL A 53 -2.95 4.87 -7.11
CA VAL A 53 -2.07 4.52 -8.22
C VAL A 53 -0.62 4.62 -7.75
N ASN A 54 0.14 3.56 -7.98
CA ASN A 54 1.59 3.58 -7.89
C ASN A 54 2.13 3.32 -9.29
N VAL A 55 2.64 4.37 -9.93
CA VAL A 55 3.11 4.29 -11.32
C VAL A 55 4.25 3.29 -11.49
N LEU A 56 5.02 3.01 -10.44
CA LEU A 56 6.12 2.04 -10.48
C LEU A 56 5.61 0.61 -10.68
N GLU A 57 4.34 0.35 -10.39
CA GLU A 57 3.73 -0.95 -10.66
C GLU A 57 3.73 -1.29 -12.16
N ASN A 58 3.68 -0.28 -13.02
CA ASN A 58 3.63 -0.53 -14.47
C ASN A 58 4.83 -1.33 -14.97
N PHE A 59 5.98 -1.17 -14.34
CA PHE A 59 7.16 -1.95 -14.64
C PHE A 59 7.34 -3.12 -13.67
N ALA A 60 7.23 -2.86 -12.35
CA ALA A 60 7.56 -3.84 -11.33
C ALA A 60 6.68 -5.10 -11.42
N LEU A 61 5.39 -4.94 -11.71
CA LEU A 61 4.49 -6.09 -11.81
C LEU A 61 4.84 -7.00 -13.00
N LYS A 62 5.35 -6.43 -14.09
CA LYS A 62 5.79 -7.22 -15.25
C LYS A 62 7.10 -7.94 -14.95
N ARG A 63 8.00 -7.26 -14.24
CA ARG A 63 9.34 -7.78 -13.96
C ARG A 63 9.36 -8.81 -12.85
N TYR A 64 8.48 -8.68 -11.86
CA TYR A 64 8.47 -9.50 -10.65
C TYR A 64 7.11 -10.15 -10.45
N PRO A 65 6.86 -11.32 -11.05
CA PRO A 65 5.54 -12.00 -10.93
C PRO A 65 5.10 -12.28 -9.50
N ILE A 66 6.06 -12.46 -8.56
CA ILE A 66 5.73 -12.70 -7.16
C ILE A 66 5.00 -11.51 -6.53
N ILE A 67 5.24 -10.29 -7.02
CA ILE A 67 4.53 -9.11 -6.54
C ILE A 67 3.07 -9.16 -7.00
N VAL A 68 2.83 -9.53 -8.25
CA VAL A 68 1.47 -9.72 -8.78
C VAL A 68 0.72 -10.76 -7.95
N TYR A 69 1.37 -11.87 -7.69
CA TYR A 69 0.79 -12.97 -6.91
C TYR A 69 0.42 -12.49 -5.49
N THR A 70 1.33 -11.79 -4.82
CA THR A 70 1.09 -11.25 -3.49
C THR A 70 -0.07 -10.25 -3.49
N LYS A 71 -0.09 -9.36 -4.48
CA LYS A 71 -1.14 -8.36 -4.62
C LYS A 71 -2.50 -9.00 -4.86
N ASN A 72 -2.56 -10.02 -5.72
CA ASN A 72 -3.80 -10.72 -6.02
C ASN A 72 -4.36 -11.45 -4.79
N ILE A 73 -3.51 -12.13 -4.03
CA ILE A 73 -3.95 -12.79 -2.80
C ILE A 73 -4.53 -11.77 -1.82
N MET A 74 -3.82 -10.66 -1.63
CA MET A 74 -4.29 -9.63 -0.71
C MET A 74 -5.63 -9.03 -1.18
N SER A 75 -5.79 -8.80 -2.49
CA SER A 75 -7.05 -8.34 -3.07
C SER A 75 -8.19 -9.33 -2.84
N ASP A 76 -7.93 -10.62 -3.04
CA ASP A 76 -8.94 -11.66 -2.79
C ASP A 76 -9.35 -11.71 -1.33
N LEU A 77 -8.39 -11.50 -0.43
CA LEU A 77 -8.68 -11.48 1.01
C LEU A 77 -9.52 -10.26 1.39
N CYS A 78 -9.27 -9.10 0.79
CA CYS A 78 -10.10 -7.92 0.99
C CYS A 78 -11.52 -8.18 0.51
N GLN A 79 -11.69 -8.79 -0.64
CA GLN A 79 -13.00 -9.13 -1.17
C GLN A 79 -13.74 -10.10 -0.25
N SER A 80 -13.05 -11.14 0.22
CA SER A 80 -13.64 -12.12 1.16
C SER A 80 -14.03 -11.48 2.48
N ALA A 81 -13.28 -10.49 2.93
CA ALA A 81 -13.58 -9.77 4.16
C ALA A 81 -14.68 -8.71 3.97
N GLY A 82 -15.14 -8.49 2.74
CA GLY A 82 -16.18 -7.51 2.44
C GLY A 82 -15.72 -6.07 2.54
N ILE A 83 -14.43 -5.82 2.34
CA ILE A 83 -13.85 -4.47 2.41
C ILE A 83 -13.41 -4.01 1.03
N SER A 84 -13.25 -2.69 0.88
CA SER A 84 -12.78 -2.10 -0.36
C SER A 84 -11.35 -2.53 -0.68
N ASN A 85 -11.06 -2.68 -1.96
CA ASN A 85 -9.78 -3.19 -2.43
C ASN A 85 -8.73 -2.08 -2.50
N CYS A 86 -8.31 -1.58 -1.32
CA CYS A 86 -7.25 -0.58 -1.21
C CYS A 86 -5.88 -1.25 -1.13
N VAL A 87 -5.52 -1.98 -2.19
CA VAL A 87 -4.30 -2.78 -2.27
C VAL A 87 -3.33 -2.14 -3.27
N MET A 88 -2.09 -1.97 -2.86
CA MET A 88 -1.09 -1.33 -3.72
C MET A 88 0.32 -1.77 -3.31
N MET A 89 1.23 -1.75 -4.28
CA MET A 89 2.65 -1.94 -4.02
C MET A 89 3.22 -0.69 -3.34
N SER A 90 4.11 -0.88 -2.39
CA SER A 90 4.78 0.21 -1.68
C SER A 90 6.07 0.59 -2.39
N GLY A 91 6.18 1.84 -2.83
CA GLY A 91 7.39 2.33 -3.50
C GLY A 91 7.73 1.49 -4.74
N SER A 92 8.98 1.06 -4.85
CA SER A 92 9.44 0.22 -5.95
C SER A 92 9.19 -1.28 -5.73
N GLY A 93 8.57 -1.64 -4.62
CA GLY A 93 8.35 -3.02 -4.20
C GLY A 93 9.52 -3.56 -3.38
N PRO A 94 9.47 -4.81 -2.97
CA PRO A 94 8.43 -5.79 -3.27
C PRO A 94 7.23 -5.75 -2.33
N THR A 95 7.25 -4.93 -1.30
CA THR A 95 6.17 -4.89 -0.31
C THR A 95 4.84 -4.47 -0.93
N VAL A 96 3.78 -5.18 -0.58
CA VAL A 96 2.41 -4.86 -0.95
C VAL A 96 1.64 -4.55 0.34
N PHE A 97 0.74 -3.60 0.28
CA PHE A 97 -0.07 -3.25 1.45
C PHE A 97 -1.54 -3.09 1.10
N CYS A 98 -2.39 -3.21 2.11
CA CYS A 98 -3.79 -2.82 1.98
C CYS A 98 -4.23 -2.01 3.20
N LEU A 99 -5.26 -1.19 3.00
CA LEU A 99 -5.84 -0.36 4.05
C LEU A 99 -7.12 -0.99 4.56
N CYS A 100 -7.29 -1.01 5.87
CA CYS A 100 -8.46 -1.56 6.55
C CYS A 100 -9.00 -0.57 7.57
N GLU A 101 -10.32 -0.49 7.67
CA GLU A 101 -10.99 0.34 8.67
C GLU A 101 -11.00 -0.33 10.04
N GLU A 102 -11.09 -1.65 10.06
CA GLU A 102 -11.23 -2.44 11.28
C GLU A 102 -10.01 -3.29 11.55
N LEU A 103 -9.51 -3.22 12.78
CA LEU A 103 -8.34 -4.00 13.20
C LEU A 103 -8.56 -5.50 13.02
N SER A 104 -9.76 -6.00 13.34
CA SER A 104 -10.05 -7.43 13.24
C SER A 104 -9.86 -7.95 11.82
N LYS A 105 -10.30 -7.18 10.83
CA LYS A 105 -10.15 -7.56 9.42
C LYS A 105 -8.70 -7.48 8.98
N ALA A 106 -7.97 -6.46 9.44
CA ALA A 106 -6.54 -6.37 9.16
C ALA A 106 -5.79 -7.56 9.73
N GLN A 107 -6.12 -7.98 10.94
CA GLN A 107 -5.50 -9.15 11.57
C GLN A 107 -5.80 -10.44 10.80
N GLN A 108 -7.04 -10.63 10.34
CA GLN A 108 -7.41 -11.80 9.55
C GLN A 108 -6.61 -11.88 8.25
N ILE A 109 -6.51 -10.77 7.55
CA ILE A 109 -5.77 -10.70 6.29
C ILE A 109 -4.28 -10.98 6.57
N CYS A 110 -3.73 -10.36 7.60
CA CYS A 110 -2.33 -10.53 7.97
C CYS A 110 -1.99 -11.99 8.30
N GLU A 111 -2.86 -12.69 9.01
CA GLU A 111 -2.64 -14.09 9.35
C GLU A 111 -2.47 -14.97 8.11
N VAL A 112 -3.31 -14.75 7.09
CA VAL A 112 -3.19 -15.50 5.85
C VAL A 112 -1.93 -15.11 5.10
N MET A 113 -1.62 -13.81 5.04
CA MET A 113 -0.41 -13.34 4.36
C MET A 113 0.85 -13.89 5.00
N LYS A 114 0.89 -13.99 6.33
CA LYS A 114 2.04 -14.56 7.06
C LYS A 114 2.34 -15.99 6.68
N SER A 115 1.32 -16.78 6.34
CA SER A 115 1.53 -18.15 5.95
C SER A 115 2.33 -18.27 4.65
N ARG A 116 2.36 -17.22 3.85
CA ARG A 116 3.10 -17.18 2.58
C ARG A 116 4.33 -16.31 2.66
N ASN A 117 4.21 -15.17 3.32
CA ASN A 117 5.29 -14.19 3.48
C ASN A 117 5.48 -13.93 4.96
N PRO A 118 6.46 -14.55 5.62
CA PRO A 118 6.67 -14.36 7.07
C PRO A 118 6.83 -12.89 7.48
N GLU A 119 7.36 -12.05 6.58
CA GLU A 119 7.45 -10.62 6.83
C GLU A 119 6.13 -9.95 6.49
N SER A 120 5.09 -10.24 7.26
CA SER A 120 3.78 -9.62 7.16
C SER A 120 3.36 -9.13 8.53
N PHE A 121 2.83 -7.92 8.60
CA PHE A 121 2.43 -7.33 9.88
C PHE A 121 1.37 -6.26 9.69
N VAL A 122 0.72 -5.89 10.80
CA VAL A 122 -0.28 -4.83 10.84
C VAL A 122 0.33 -3.60 11.48
N ALA A 123 0.09 -2.44 10.85
CA ALA A 123 0.45 -1.15 11.41
C ALA A 123 -0.80 -0.29 11.54
N LYS A 124 -0.75 0.71 12.39
CA LYS A 124 -1.82 1.67 12.56
C LYS A 124 -1.39 3.02 12.02
N THR A 125 -2.27 3.68 11.27
CA THR A 125 -1.98 5.03 10.81
C THR A 125 -2.08 5.99 11.99
N THR A 126 -1.30 7.08 11.93
CA THR A 126 -1.31 8.12 12.94
C THR A 126 -1.90 9.40 12.36
N GLY A 127 -2.63 10.14 13.19
CA GLY A 127 -3.33 11.32 12.76
C GLY A 127 -2.58 12.63 13.01
N GLN A 128 -3.34 13.70 13.14
CA GLN A 128 -2.83 15.07 13.20
C GLN A 128 -1.97 15.38 14.42
N ASP A 129 -2.08 14.61 15.47
CA ASP A 129 -1.33 14.91 16.70
C ASP A 129 0.18 14.87 16.47
N ARG A 130 0.64 13.97 15.61
CA ARG A 130 2.05 13.88 15.28
C ARG A 130 2.55 15.16 14.60
N HIS A 131 1.74 15.73 13.72
CA HIS A 131 2.11 16.99 13.08
C HIS A 131 2.23 18.12 14.07
N ARG A 132 1.32 18.14 15.05
CA ARG A 132 1.34 19.15 16.11
C ARG A 132 2.60 19.05 16.96
N ASP A 133 3.01 17.83 17.25
CA ASP A 133 4.22 17.58 18.03
C ASP A 133 5.47 18.03 17.27
N VAL A 134 5.53 17.75 15.99
CA VAL A 134 6.63 18.21 15.14
C VAL A 134 6.76 19.71 15.18
N THR A 135 5.64 20.41 15.05
CA THR A 135 5.64 21.88 15.06
C THR A 135 6.11 22.43 16.40
N ARG A 136 5.66 21.83 17.49
CA ARG A 136 5.95 22.32 18.82
C ARG A 136 7.40 22.10 19.22
N GLU A 137 7.94 20.96 18.91
CA GLU A 137 9.28 20.59 19.35
C GLU A 137 10.38 20.99 18.38
N GLY A 138 10.02 21.32 17.17
CA GLY A 138 11.00 21.65 16.14
C GLY A 138 11.88 20.50 15.75
N LYS A 139 11.55 19.30 16.18
CA LYS A 139 12.23 18.07 15.83
C LYS A 139 11.29 17.17 15.12
N HIS A 140 11.78 16.49 14.09
CA HIS A 140 10.90 15.60 13.43
C HIS A 140 11.59 14.40 12.90
N VAL A 141 10.95 13.37 13.06
CA VAL A 141 11.42 12.15 12.54
C VAL A 141 10.31 11.39 11.96
N GLU A 142 10.07 11.06 10.97
CA GLU A 142 9.18 10.26 10.69
C GLU A 142 8.82 9.76 9.61
N PHE A 143 8.67 9.15 9.45
CA PHE A 143 8.24 8.67 8.60
C PHE A 143 7.55 8.00 8.38
#